data_d557b2d2e2c09828a2edfdef18afa0e7
#
_entry.id   d557b2d2e2c09828a2edfdef18afa0e7
#
_cell.length_a   1.000
_cell.length_b   1.000
_cell.length_c   1.000
_cell.angle_alpha   90.00
_cell.angle_beta   90.00
_cell.angle_gamma   90.00
#
_symmetry.space_group_name_H-M   'P 1'
#
loop_
_entity.id
_entity.type
_entity.pdbx_description
1 polymer ?
#
loop_
_entity_poly.entity_id
_entity_poly.type
_entity_poly.pdbx_seq_one_letter_code
_entity_poly.pdbx_strand_id
1 'polypeptide(L)'
;MKSTKVFAFIGNALWILNPFLIFIVVFKENLHLNIGMAWMGKFHPLLLHFPIVLSIVIALYLIFTPAGKITKNIEQPVLLINALMAVLVAITGLFLSKENSYADDLLTQHQWGGVAIALCSWALVIINHHYQPFQENKNQRITIGLFLLVLVIVFTHKGAQLTHGVDAISMPETTNTTADTTKLKV
;
A
#
# COMPACT_ATOMS: atom_id res chain seq x y z
N MET A 1 -24.64 10.40 15.97
CA MET A 1 -25.33 9.12 15.67
C MET A 1 -25.17 8.57 14.24
N LYS A 2 -25.13 9.38 13.17
CA LYS A 2 -24.93 8.85 11.79
C LYS A 2 -23.50 8.32 11.55
N SER A 3 -22.49 8.96 12.12
CA SER A 3 -21.06 8.60 11.97
C SER A 3 -20.75 7.18 12.48
N THR A 4 -21.30 6.77 13.61
CA THR A 4 -21.06 5.44 14.19
C THR A 4 -21.57 4.29 13.31
N LYS A 5 -22.69 4.47 12.61
CA LYS A 5 -23.23 3.46 11.68
C LYS A 5 -22.36 3.27 10.45
N VAL A 6 -21.79 4.37 9.91
CA VAL A 6 -20.86 4.31 8.75
C VAL A 6 -19.59 3.58 9.12
N PHE A 7 -18.98 3.87 10.26
CA PHE A 7 -17.76 3.18 10.68
C PHE A 7 -17.98 1.70 11.01
N ALA A 8 -19.14 1.35 11.59
CA ALA A 8 -19.52 -0.05 11.78
C ALA A 8 -19.71 -0.77 10.43
N PHE A 9 -20.31 -0.12 9.46
CA PHE A 9 -20.46 -0.67 8.10
C PHE A 9 -19.08 -0.90 7.44
N ILE A 10 -18.16 0.07 7.50
CA ILE A 10 -16.79 -0.08 6.96
C ILE A 10 -16.07 -1.23 7.67
N GLY A 11 -16.16 -1.30 9.01
CA GLY A 11 -15.56 -2.39 9.77
C GLY A 11 -16.07 -3.76 9.33
N ASN A 12 -17.38 -3.92 9.14
CA ASN A 12 -17.98 -5.16 8.65
C ASN A 12 -17.57 -5.48 7.20
N ALA A 13 -17.50 -4.45 6.34
CA ALA A 13 -17.05 -4.63 4.96
C ALA A 13 -15.60 -5.15 4.88
N LEU A 14 -14.71 -4.71 5.76
CA LEU A 14 -13.33 -5.18 5.82
C LEU A 14 -13.20 -6.67 6.15
N TRP A 15 -14.14 -7.23 6.94
CA TRP A 15 -14.20 -8.67 7.22
C TRP A 15 -14.55 -9.51 5.98
N ILE A 16 -15.19 -8.92 4.98
CA ILE A 16 -15.51 -9.56 3.71
C ILE A 16 -14.42 -9.27 2.68
N LEU A 17 -13.99 -8.02 2.56
CA LEU A 17 -13.07 -7.57 1.52
C LEU A 17 -11.66 -8.16 1.66
N ASN A 18 -11.14 -8.31 2.89
CA ASN A 18 -9.78 -8.86 3.05
C ASN A 18 -9.68 -10.36 2.71
N PRO A 19 -10.58 -11.25 3.17
CA PRO A 19 -10.61 -12.63 2.69
C PRO A 19 -10.86 -12.73 1.18
N PHE A 20 -11.74 -11.88 0.62
CA PHE A 20 -11.97 -11.80 -0.81
C PHE A 20 -10.70 -11.39 -1.57
N LEU A 21 -9.95 -10.39 -1.08
CA LEU A 21 -8.66 -9.99 -1.67
C LEU A 21 -7.68 -11.16 -1.71
N ILE A 22 -7.53 -11.90 -0.61
CA ILE A 22 -6.66 -13.08 -0.56
C ILE A 22 -7.11 -14.11 -1.60
N PHE A 23 -8.42 -14.40 -1.64
CA PHE A 23 -8.99 -15.34 -2.57
C PHE A 23 -8.68 -14.98 -4.03
N ILE A 24 -8.94 -13.73 -4.44
CA ILE A 24 -8.70 -13.33 -5.85
C ILE A 24 -7.21 -13.28 -6.21
N VAL A 25 -6.30 -13.00 -5.26
CA VAL A 25 -4.86 -13.04 -5.53
C VAL A 25 -4.34 -14.46 -5.65
N VAL A 26 -4.83 -15.38 -4.82
CA VAL A 26 -4.46 -16.82 -4.91
C VAL A 26 -4.96 -17.45 -6.20
N PHE A 27 -6.20 -17.14 -6.61
CA PHE A 27 -6.83 -17.69 -7.82
C PHE A 27 -6.74 -16.76 -9.03
N LYS A 28 -5.77 -15.83 -9.02
CA LYS A 28 -5.63 -14.80 -10.06
C LYS A 28 -5.54 -15.37 -11.49
N GLU A 29 -4.97 -16.55 -11.67
CA GLU A 29 -4.81 -17.16 -12.99
C GLU A 29 -6.16 -17.54 -13.64
N ASN A 30 -7.16 -17.86 -12.82
CA ASN A 30 -8.51 -18.18 -13.25
C ASN A 30 -9.42 -16.96 -13.35
N LEU A 31 -8.90 -15.76 -13.05
CA LEU A 31 -9.69 -14.52 -13.05
C LEU A 31 -9.84 -13.99 -14.47
N HIS A 32 -11.06 -14.08 -15.00
CA HIS A 32 -11.44 -13.45 -16.26
C HIS A 32 -12.08 -12.10 -15.97
N LEU A 33 -11.44 -11.00 -16.43
CA LEU A 33 -11.96 -9.67 -16.23
C LEU A 33 -13.06 -9.36 -17.27
N ASN A 34 -14.18 -8.82 -16.79
CA ASN A 34 -15.12 -8.14 -17.67
C ASN A 34 -14.68 -6.69 -17.92
N ILE A 35 -15.32 -6.03 -18.87
CA ILE A 35 -14.99 -4.63 -19.27
C ILE A 35 -15.05 -3.68 -18.07
N GLY A 36 -16.01 -3.86 -17.16
CA GLY A 36 -16.15 -3.00 -15.97
C GLY A 36 -15.00 -3.18 -14.98
N MET A 37 -14.55 -4.42 -14.75
CA MET A 37 -13.42 -4.71 -13.86
C MET A 37 -12.11 -4.15 -14.44
N ALA A 38 -11.88 -4.35 -15.74
CA ALA A 38 -10.74 -3.78 -16.44
C ALA A 38 -10.72 -2.24 -16.34
N TRP A 39 -11.88 -1.60 -16.57
CA TRP A 39 -12.02 -0.16 -16.40
C TRP A 39 -11.70 0.29 -14.96
N MET A 40 -12.17 -0.43 -13.93
CA MET A 40 -11.85 -0.14 -12.53
C MET A 40 -10.35 -0.23 -12.25
N GLY A 41 -9.64 -1.14 -12.89
CA GLY A 41 -8.18 -1.27 -12.77
C GLY A 41 -7.42 0.02 -13.12
N LYS A 42 -7.92 0.79 -14.09
CA LYS A 42 -7.30 2.05 -14.53
C LYS A 42 -7.26 3.15 -13.47
N PHE A 43 -8.09 3.04 -12.44
CA PHE A 43 -8.06 3.96 -11.30
C PHE A 43 -6.96 3.65 -10.29
N HIS A 44 -6.33 2.48 -10.37
CA HIS A 44 -5.28 2.08 -9.42
C HIS A 44 -4.18 3.13 -9.24
N PRO A 45 -3.56 3.72 -10.29
CA PRO A 45 -2.50 4.71 -10.12
C PRO A 45 -2.95 5.99 -9.40
N LEU A 46 -4.21 6.38 -9.58
CA LEU A 46 -4.78 7.52 -8.88
C LEU A 46 -5.07 7.20 -7.41
N LEU A 47 -5.69 6.04 -7.16
CA LEU A 47 -6.15 5.65 -5.84
C LEU A 47 -5.01 5.25 -4.90
N LEU A 48 -3.90 4.72 -5.42
CA LEU A 48 -2.80 4.19 -4.61
C LEU A 48 -2.14 5.23 -3.70
N HIS A 49 -2.18 6.51 -4.08
CA HIS A 49 -1.59 7.58 -3.28
C HIS A 49 -2.31 7.77 -1.93
N PHE A 50 -3.60 7.50 -1.85
CA PHE A 50 -4.38 7.67 -0.61
C PHE A 50 -3.87 6.76 0.52
N PRO A 51 -3.85 5.41 0.37
CA PRO A 51 -3.39 4.55 1.46
C PRO A 51 -1.88 4.69 1.72
N ILE A 52 -1.06 5.06 0.72
CA ILE A 52 0.37 5.32 0.93
C ILE A 52 0.55 6.52 1.86
N VAL A 53 -0.01 7.67 1.50
CA VAL A 53 0.10 8.89 2.31
C VAL A 53 -0.51 8.69 3.69
N LEU A 54 -1.70 8.08 3.77
CA LEU A 54 -2.37 7.84 5.04
C LEU A 54 -1.56 6.91 5.95
N SER A 55 -0.98 5.84 5.40
CA SER A 55 -0.13 4.91 6.15
C SER A 55 1.15 5.58 6.67
N ILE A 56 1.77 6.46 5.87
CA ILE A 56 2.92 7.25 6.31
C ILE A 56 2.51 8.20 7.44
N VAL A 57 1.40 8.92 7.30
CA VAL A 57 0.90 9.82 8.34
C VAL A 57 0.57 9.06 9.63
N ILE A 58 -0.09 7.90 9.53
CA ILE A 58 -0.37 7.01 10.68
C ILE A 58 0.95 6.57 11.33
N ALA A 59 1.92 6.12 10.55
CA ALA A 59 3.21 5.66 11.06
C ALA A 59 3.96 6.78 11.81
N LEU A 60 4.05 7.97 11.21
CA LEU A 60 4.68 9.13 11.85
C LEU A 60 3.92 9.56 13.10
N TYR A 61 2.59 9.54 13.06
CA TYR A 61 1.76 9.82 14.22
C TYR A 61 2.03 8.84 15.36
N LEU A 62 2.10 7.54 15.07
CA LEU A 62 2.42 6.51 16.06
C LEU A 62 3.83 6.68 16.65
N ILE A 63 4.80 7.10 15.86
CA ILE A 63 6.20 7.28 16.29
C ILE A 63 6.36 8.54 17.16
N PHE A 64 5.81 9.67 16.73
CA PHE A 64 6.15 10.98 17.29
C PHE A 64 5.12 11.53 18.30
N THR A 65 3.88 10.99 18.34
CA THR A 65 2.89 11.53 19.29
C THR A 65 3.20 11.06 20.70
N PRO A 66 3.23 11.96 21.71
CA PRO A 66 3.44 11.57 23.10
C PRO A 66 2.32 10.68 23.63
N ALA A 67 2.69 9.74 24.54
CA ALA A 67 1.70 8.89 25.23
C ALA A 67 0.64 9.78 25.94
N GLY A 68 -0.62 9.34 25.90
CA GLY A 68 -1.74 10.05 26.53
C GLY A 68 -2.33 11.21 25.71
N LYS A 69 -1.71 11.64 24.61
CA LYS A 69 -2.28 12.65 23.68
C LYS A 69 -3.06 12.02 22.51
N ILE A 70 -3.07 10.72 22.42
CA ILE A 70 -3.75 9.98 21.36
C ILE A 70 -5.23 9.87 21.71
N THR A 71 -6.10 10.34 20.84
CA THR A 71 -7.55 10.31 21.04
C THR A 71 -8.19 9.23 20.15
N LYS A 72 -8.84 8.25 20.76
CA LYS A 72 -9.58 7.18 20.07
C LYS A 72 -10.56 7.70 19.02
N ASN A 73 -11.16 8.85 19.26
CA ASN A 73 -12.18 9.41 18.37
C ASN A 73 -11.63 9.82 17.00
N ILE A 74 -10.33 10.09 16.90
CA ILE A 74 -9.67 10.47 15.64
C ILE A 74 -8.96 9.27 15.00
N GLU A 75 -8.33 8.42 15.82
CA GLU A 75 -7.56 7.28 15.32
C GLU A 75 -8.41 6.24 14.62
N GLN A 76 -9.48 5.77 15.26
CA GLN A 76 -10.28 4.67 14.72
C GLN A 76 -10.87 4.98 13.33
N PRO A 77 -11.46 6.16 13.06
CA PRO A 77 -11.90 6.52 11.71
C PRO A 77 -10.78 6.55 10.69
N VAL A 78 -9.62 7.10 11.04
CA VAL A 78 -8.48 7.20 10.13
C VAL A 78 -7.94 5.82 9.78
N LEU A 79 -7.80 4.93 10.77
CA LEU A 79 -7.39 3.54 10.55
C LEU A 79 -8.38 2.78 9.67
N LEU A 80 -9.70 2.95 9.89
CA LEU A 80 -10.75 2.33 9.08
C LEU A 80 -10.70 2.80 7.63
N ILE A 81 -10.55 4.11 7.41
CA ILE A 81 -10.45 4.68 6.05
C ILE A 81 -9.19 4.16 5.37
N ASN A 82 -8.05 4.14 6.07
CA ASN A 82 -6.81 3.62 5.52
C ASN A 82 -6.93 2.14 5.11
N ALA A 83 -7.48 1.30 5.99
CA ALA A 83 -7.68 -0.12 5.70
C ALA A 83 -8.63 -0.34 4.52
N LEU A 84 -9.72 0.43 4.44
CA LEU A 84 -10.64 0.36 3.30
C LEU A 84 -9.96 0.77 1.99
N MET A 85 -9.24 1.89 2.00
CA MET A 85 -8.53 2.34 0.80
C MET A 85 -7.43 1.36 0.38
N ALA A 86 -6.70 0.78 1.33
CA ALA A 86 -5.65 -0.19 1.04
C ALA A 86 -6.19 -1.45 0.35
N VAL A 87 -7.31 -2.02 0.84
CA VAL A 87 -7.91 -3.21 0.21
C VAL A 87 -8.51 -2.88 -1.16
N LEU A 88 -9.16 -1.75 -1.33
CA LEU A 88 -9.72 -1.35 -2.62
C LEU A 88 -8.63 -1.10 -3.67
N VAL A 89 -7.53 -0.47 -3.26
CA VAL A 89 -6.37 -0.24 -4.13
C VAL A 89 -5.69 -1.56 -4.50
N ALA A 90 -5.54 -2.50 -3.58
CA ALA A 90 -4.99 -3.82 -3.89
C ALA A 90 -5.86 -4.57 -4.91
N ILE A 91 -7.19 -4.51 -4.80
CA ILE A 91 -8.13 -5.13 -5.75
C ILE A 91 -8.01 -4.46 -7.13
N THR A 92 -8.02 -3.13 -7.21
CA THR A 92 -7.89 -2.41 -8.49
C THR A 92 -6.53 -2.63 -9.14
N GLY A 93 -5.46 -2.78 -8.35
CA GLY A 93 -4.13 -3.14 -8.83
C GLY A 93 -4.08 -4.53 -9.46
N LEU A 94 -4.78 -5.49 -8.84
CA LEU A 94 -4.92 -6.82 -9.44
C LEU A 94 -5.65 -6.78 -10.78
N PHE A 95 -6.71 -5.97 -10.90
CA PHE A 95 -7.41 -5.82 -12.18
C PHE A 95 -6.50 -5.18 -13.24
N LEU A 96 -5.75 -4.14 -12.88
CA LEU A 96 -4.82 -3.49 -13.80
C LEU A 96 -3.72 -4.45 -14.28
N SER A 97 -3.24 -5.33 -13.40
CA SER A 97 -2.15 -6.26 -13.74
C SER A 97 -2.53 -7.28 -14.82
N LYS A 98 -3.81 -7.48 -15.08
CA LYS A 98 -4.30 -8.37 -16.14
C LYS A 98 -4.37 -7.70 -17.53
N GLU A 99 -4.27 -6.37 -17.60
CA GLU A 99 -4.29 -5.64 -18.88
C GLU A 99 -2.90 -5.47 -19.51
N ASN A 100 -1.83 -5.54 -18.70
CA ASN A 100 -0.47 -5.25 -19.13
C ASN A 100 0.47 -6.44 -18.88
N SER A 101 1.47 -6.59 -19.76
CA SER A 101 2.55 -7.56 -19.57
C SER A 101 3.63 -6.95 -18.67
N TYR A 102 3.72 -7.42 -17.44
CA TYR A 102 4.76 -7.04 -16.48
C TYR A 102 5.73 -8.19 -16.25
N ALA A 103 6.92 -7.90 -15.71
CA ALA A 103 7.84 -8.93 -15.26
C ALA A 103 7.21 -9.73 -14.09
N ASP A 104 7.02 -11.03 -14.26
CA ASP A 104 6.22 -11.88 -13.37
C ASP A 104 6.66 -11.84 -11.90
N ASP A 105 7.97 -11.93 -11.64
CA ASP A 105 8.50 -11.94 -10.28
C ASP A 105 8.26 -10.61 -9.56
N LEU A 106 8.51 -9.50 -10.23
CA LEU A 106 8.34 -8.16 -9.66
C LEU A 106 6.87 -7.84 -9.44
N LEU A 107 6.02 -8.22 -10.39
CA LEU A 107 4.57 -8.09 -10.28
C LEU A 107 4.03 -8.90 -9.10
N THR A 108 4.47 -10.14 -8.95
CA THR A 108 4.04 -11.02 -7.85
C THR A 108 4.46 -10.43 -6.50
N GLN A 109 5.69 -9.94 -6.36
CA GLN A 109 6.16 -9.27 -5.14
C GLN A 109 5.32 -8.03 -4.82
N HIS A 110 5.01 -7.22 -5.83
CA HIS A 110 4.18 -6.02 -5.66
C HIS A 110 2.75 -6.36 -5.25
N GLN A 111 2.13 -7.37 -5.87
CA GLN A 111 0.77 -7.83 -5.53
C GLN A 111 0.68 -8.33 -4.09
N TRP A 112 1.60 -9.20 -3.66
CA TRP A 112 1.64 -9.68 -2.26
C TRP A 112 1.98 -8.56 -1.28
N GLY A 113 2.78 -7.58 -1.70
CA GLY A 113 3.02 -6.36 -0.94
C GLY A 113 1.75 -5.55 -0.70
N GLY A 114 0.92 -5.39 -1.72
CA GLY A 114 -0.40 -4.75 -1.61
C GLY A 114 -1.33 -5.49 -0.64
N VAL A 115 -1.36 -6.84 -0.71
CA VAL A 115 -2.09 -7.68 0.24
C VAL A 115 -1.56 -7.48 1.67
N ALA A 116 -0.24 -7.49 1.85
CA ALA A 116 0.38 -7.30 3.17
C ALA A 116 0.02 -5.94 3.78
N ILE A 117 0.06 -4.85 2.98
CA ILE A 117 -0.33 -3.51 3.44
C ILE A 117 -1.81 -3.48 3.83
N ALA A 118 -2.70 -4.08 3.03
CA ALA A 118 -4.13 -4.13 3.33
C ALA A 118 -4.42 -4.90 4.62
N LEU A 119 -3.82 -6.08 4.80
CA LEU A 119 -3.96 -6.90 6.00
C LEU A 119 -3.38 -6.23 7.24
N CYS A 120 -2.19 -5.61 7.14
CA CYS A 120 -1.59 -4.87 8.25
C CYS A 120 -2.45 -3.66 8.63
N SER A 121 -2.97 -2.91 7.68
CA SER A 121 -3.87 -1.80 7.93
C SER A 121 -5.15 -2.27 8.64
N TRP A 122 -5.71 -3.39 8.23
CA TRP A 122 -6.87 -4.00 8.89
C TRP A 122 -6.54 -4.53 10.28
N ALA A 123 -5.39 -5.18 10.46
CA ALA A 123 -4.92 -5.63 11.77
C ALA A 123 -4.78 -4.46 12.75
N LEU A 124 -4.29 -3.29 12.29
CA LEU A 124 -4.21 -2.09 13.11
C LEU A 124 -5.58 -1.61 13.58
N VAL A 125 -6.62 -1.70 12.75
CA VAL A 125 -8.01 -1.40 13.15
C VAL A 125 -8.47 -2.32 14.27
N ILE A 126 -8.23 -3.64 14.14
CA ILE A 126 -8.64 -4.64 15.13
C ILE A 126 -7.87 -4.46 16.44
N ILE A 127 -6.55 -4.29 16.35
CA ILE A 127 -5.67 -4.11 17.51
C ILE A 127 -6.07 -2.85 18.27
N ASN A 128 -6.27 -1.72 17.58
CA ASN A 128 -6.68 -0.47 18.22
C ASN A 128 -8.06 -0.58 18.89
N HIS A 129 -8.97 -1.32 18.26
CA HIS A 129 -10.32 -1.50 18.79
C HIS A 129 -10.35 -2.34 20.07
N HIS A 130 -9.62 -3.45 20.12
CA HIS A 130 -9.67 -4.43 21.19
C HIS A 130 -8.66 -4.17 22.32
N TYR A 131 -7.44 -3.76 22.01
CA TYR A 131 -6.33 -3.75 22.98
C TYR A 131 -5.84 -2.36 23.35
N GLN A 132 -6.21 -1.31 22.64
CA GLN A 132 -5.79 0.08 22.86
C GLN A 132 -4.27 0.29 23.07
N PRO A 133 -3.39 -0.47 22.38
CA PRO A 133 -1.95 -0.45 22.63
C PRO A 133 -1.31 0.89 22.35
N PHE A 134 -1.94 1.68 21.47
CA PHE A 134 -1.42 2.97 21.05
C PHE A 134 -1.48 4.03 22.17
N GLN A 135 -2.29 3.81 23.20
CA GLN A 135 -2.42 4.75 24.31
C GLN A 135 -1.49 4.42 25.47
N GLU A 136 -1.19 3.15 25.70
CA GLU A 136 -0.56 2.67 26.93
C GLU A 136 0.94 2.39 26.78
N ASN A 137 1.40 1.86 25.64
CA ASN A 137 2.77 1.42 25.46
C ASN A 137 3.50 2.15 24.33
N LYS A 138 4.40 3.07 24.73
CA LYS A 138 5.21 3.86 23.79
C LYS A 138 6.05 2.97 22.86
N ASN A 139 6.68 1.92 23.39
CA ASN A 139 7.60 1.08 22.60
C ASN A 139 6.83 0.26 21.55
N GLN A 140 5.70 -0.34 21.93
CA GLN A 140 4.84 -1.06 20.98
C GLN A 140 4.37 -0.14 19.84
N ARG A 141 3.95 1.06 20.17
CA ARG A 141 3.51 2.06 19.21
C ARG A 141 4.59 2.45 18.22
N ILE A 142 5.81 2.75 18.71
CA ILE A 142 6.95 3.08 17.85
C ILE A 142 7.29 1.88 16.96
N THR A 143 7.34 0.66 17.50
CA THR A 143 7.62 -0.55 16.72
C THR A 143 6.59 -0.75 15.61
N ILE A 144 5.31 -0.60 15.91
CA ILE A 144 4.23 -0.71 14.91
C ILE A 144 4.35 0.37 13.85
N GLY A 145 4.62 1.62 14.25
CA GLY A 145 4.82 2.73 13.31
C GLY A 145 6.02 2.51 12.39
N LEU A 146 7.16 2.08 12.93
CA LEU A 146 8.35 1.75 12.14
C LEU A 146 8.09 0.58 11.19
N PHE A 147 7.43 -0.47 11.67
CA PHE A 147 7.07 -1.62 10.84
C PHE A 147 6.17 -1.21 9.66
N LEU A 148 5.13 -0.42 9.91
CA LEU A 148 4.24 0.08 8.87
C LEU A 148 5.00 0.95 7.86
N LEU A 149 5.90 1.82 8.33
CA LEU A 149 6.70 2.70 7.47
C LEU A 149 7.61 1.88 6.55
N VAL A 150 8.34 0.90 7.09
CA VAL A 150 9.21 0.02 6.31
C VAL A 150 8.40 -0.77 5.28
N LEU A 151 7.27 -1.34 5.68
CA LEU A 151 6.39 -2.08 4.78
C LEU A 151 5.94 -1.21 3.58
N VAL A 152 5.48 0.00 3.86
CA VAL A 152 5.04 0.93 2.80
C VAL A 152 6.19 1.28 1.89
N ILE A 153 7.36 1.67 2.41
CA ILE A 153 8.53 2.05 1.62
C ILE A 153 8.97 0.90 0.69
N VAL A 154 9.11 -0.33 1.24
CA VAL A 154 9.57 -1.49 0.47
C VAL A 154 8.63 -1.81 -0.69
N PHE A 155 7.33 -1.86 -0.44
CA PHE A 155 6.38 -2.27 -1.47
C PHE A 155 5.98 -1.16 -2.45
N THR A 156 6.03 0.11 -2.05
CA THR A 156 5.88 1.23 -3.00
C THR A 156 7.08 1.33 -3.91
N HIS A 157 8.30 1.04 -3.43
CA HIS A 157 9.48 0.96 -4.28
C HIS A 157 9.33 -0.12 -5.37
N LYS A 158 8.80 -1.31 -5.02
CA LYS A 158 8.50 -2.36 -6.02
C LYS A 158 7.48 -1.90 -7.07
N GLY A 159 6.46 -1.14 -6.66
CA GLY A 159 5.50 -0.52 -7.58
C GLY A 159 6.15 0.49 -8.52
N ALA A 160 7.06 1.33 -8.02
CA ALA A 160 7.81 2.27 -8.84
C ALA A 160 8.70 1.55 -9.88
N GLN A 161 9.35 0.46 -9.50
CA GLN A 161 10.13 -0.36 -10.43
C GLN A 161 9.28 -0.98 -11.55
N LEU A 162 8.03 -1.35 -11.28
CA LEU A 162 7.11 -1.86 -12.31
C LEU A 162 6.75 -0.81 -13.36
N THR A 163 6.68 0.45 -12.98
CA THR A 163 6.23 1.56 -13.87
C THR A 163 7.37 2.29 -14.55
N HIS A 164 8.53 2.37 -13.89
CA HIS A 164 9.67 3.18 -14.33
C HIS A 164 10.93 2.36 -14.66
N GLY A 165 10.90 1.03 -14.45
CA GLY A 165 12.05 0.14 -14.60
C GLY A 165 12.86 0.00 -13.32
N VAL A 166 13.70 -1.04 -13.28
CA VAL A 166 14.50 -1.40 -12.09
C VAL A 166 15.54 -0.32 -11.73
N ASP A 167 15.97 0.46 -12.71
CA ASP A 167 17.00 1.49 -12.56
C ASP A 167 16.44 2.90 -12.32
N ALA A 168 15.12 3.02 -12.12
CA ALA A 168 14.44 4.31 -11.97
C ALA A 168 14.98 5.22 -10.86
N ILE A 169 15.66 4.65 -9.87
CA ILE A 169 16.25 5.37 -8.71
C ILE A 169 17.78 5.23 -8.69
N SER A 170 18.39 4.55 -9.67
CA SER A 170 19.85 4.52 -9.79
C SER A 170 20.37 5.89 -10.22
N MET A 171 21.51 6.32 -9.62
CA MET A 171 22.20 7.50 -10.14
C MET A 171 22.63 7.22 -11.58
N PRO A 172 22.47 8.19 -12.50
CA PRO A 172 22.98 8.02 -13.86
C PRO A 172 24.48 7.73 -13.77
N GLU A 173 24.91 6.61 -14.37
CA GLU A 173 26.33 6.34 -14.53
C GLU A 173 26.95 7.52 -15.26
N THR A 174 27.99 8.13 -14.68
CA THR A 174 28.82 9.11 -15.38
C THR A 174 29.49 8.36 -16.51
N THR A 175 28.89 8.35 -17.70
CA THR A 175 29.55 7.94 -18.91
C THR A 175 30.72 8.89 -19.07
N ASN A 176 31.91 8.45 -18.67
CA ASN A 176 33.16 9.05 -19.11
C ASN A 176 33.22 8.83 -20.62
N THR A 177 32.58 9.73 -21.35
CA THR A 177 32.78 9.84 -22.78
C THR A 177 34.22 10.36 -22.96
N THR A 178 35.15 9.46 -22.92
CA THR A 178 36.47 9.69 -23.56
C THR A 178 36.12 9.89 -25.03
N ALA A 179 35.99 11.16 -25.39
CA ALA A 179 35.88 11.54 -26.79
C ALA A 179 37.06 10.92 -27.51
N ASP A 180 36.76 9.89 -28.30
CA ASP A 180 37.73 9.30 -29.24
C ASP A 180 37.99 10.36 -30.36
N THR A 181 38.98 11.20 -30.09
CA THR A 181 39.46 12.26 -31.03
C THR A 181 40.29 11.68 -32.17
N THR A 182 40.22 10.38 -32.45
CA THR A 182 41.08 9.72 -33.46
C THR A 182 40.45 9.61 -34.87
N LYS A 183 39.34 10.28 -35.18
CA LYS A 183 38.80 10.29 -36.58
C LYS A 183 38.68 11.68 -37.17
N LEU A 184 39.81 12.40 -37.22
CA LEU A 184 39.99 13.54 -38.11
C LEU A 184 41.39 13.48 -38.72
N LYS A 185 41.57 12.56 -39.68
CA LYS A 185 42.67 12.65 -40.68
C LYS A 185 42.14 12.09 -42.00
N VAL A 186 42.13 12.99 -42.95
CA VAL A 186 42.02 12.92 -44.43
C VAL A 186 40.62 13.14 -44.94
#